data_7df6c8f86aaa90a81a65ba2cd6f5615b
#
_entry.id   7df6c8f86aaa90a81a65ba2cd6f5615b
#
_cell.length_a   1.000
_cell.length_b   1.000
_cell.length_c   1.000
_cell.angle_alpha   90.00
_cell.angle_beta   90.00
_cell.angle_gamma   90.00
#
_symmetry.space_group_name_H-M   'P 1'
#
loop_
_entity.id
_entity.type
_entity.pdbx_description
1 polymer ?
#
loop_
_entity_poly.entity_id
_entity_poly.type
_entity_poly.pdbx_seq_one_letter_code
_entity_poly.pdbx_strand_id
1 'polypeptide(L)'
;MLLIRKNQLGEITKTPLDGEDYQTIVICLQEDLLREIALEEQIEPGQKYTGQPNILIPGNDFLHGYFQSVIPYVRNSEEKIATAMGILKVKEGVQLLLHAMPHLKEFLFDFSEPYKIDLEKFMLRNFHFNVPVGKFAQLTGRSLAGFKRDFQKTFSMSPRQWLQEKRLTEARHLIEKKNKKPSAIYLDLGFESLSHFSHSFKKKFGKAPTECLERSLQR
;
A
#
# COMPACT_ATOMS: atom_id res chain seq x y z
N MET A 1 -7.73 9.11 13.71
CA MET A 1 -6.65 9.17 12.70
C MET A 1 -6.08 7.78 12.45
N LEU A 2 -5.65 7.46 11.24
CA LEU A 2 -5.01 6.18 10.93
C LEU A 2 -3.51 6.39 10.68
N LEU A 3 -2.66 5.74 11.46
CA LEU A 3 -1.22 5.69 11.26
C LEU A 3 -0.87 4.41 10.51
N ILE A 4 -0.16 4.55 9.38
CA ILE A 4 0.15 3.46 8.46
C ILE A 4 1.67 3.29 8.38
N ARG A 5 2.14 2.05 8.59
CA ARG A 5 3.56 1.73 8.53
C ARG A 5 4.09 1.78 7.09
N LYS A 6 5.36 2.18 6.93
CA LYS A 6 6.08 2.07 5.65
C LYS A 6 6.21 0.62 5.16
N ASN A 7 6.53 0.44 3.90
CA ASN A 7 6.87 -0.86 3.28
C ASN A 7 5.76 -1.91 3.34
N GLN A 8 4.50 -1.51 3.12
CA GLN A 8 3.38 -2.42 2.92
C GLN A 8 2.58 -2.06 1.66
N LEU A 9 1.80 -3.01 1.18
CA LEU A 9 0.76 -2.80 0.18
C LEU A 9 -0.58 -2.86 0.90
N GLY A 10 -1.45 -1.92 0.59
CA GLY A 10 -2.80 -1.85 1.13
C GLY A 10 -3.71 -1.12 0.18
N GLU A 11 -4.98 -1.48 0.21
CA GLU A 11 -6.06 -0.77 -0.45
C GLU A 11 -6.83 0.03 0.59
N ILE A 12 -7.06 1.31 0.31
CA ILE A 12 -7.85 2.19 1.17
C ILE A 12 -9.13 2.54 0.44
N THR A 13 -10.23 2.00 0.92
CA THR A 13 -11.57 2.39 0.45
C THR A 13 -12.10 3.52 1.34
N LYS A 14 -12.54 4.59 0.71
CA LYS A 14 -13.11 5.76 1.37
C LYS A 14 -14.57 5.89 0.95
N THR A 15 -15.46 5.84 1.92
CA THR A 15 -16.91 5.97 1.67
C THR A 15 -17.41 7.24 2.36
N PRO A 16 -17.94 8.23 1.61
CA PRO A 16 -18.60 9.38 2.20
C PRO A 16 -19.82 8.94 3.03
N LEU A 17 -20.09 9.63 4.11
CA LEU A 17 -21.34 9.48 4.86
C LEU A 17 -22.40 10.35 4.20
N ASP A 18 -23.52 9.77 3.81
CA ASP A 18 -24.80 10.39 3.40
C ASP A 18 -24.70 11.73 2.63
N GLY A 19 -23.93 11.75 1.53
CA GLY A 19 -23.91 12.91 0.60
C GLY A 19 -23.02 14.08 1.03
N GLU A 20 -22.23 13.93 2.09
CA GLU A 20 -21.24 14.93 2.48
C GLU A 20 -19.94 14.80 1.68
N ASP A 21 -19.30 15.93 1.42
CA ASP A 21 -17.96 15.95 0.79
C ASP A 21 -16.93 15.33 1.72
N TYR A 22 -16.12 14.41 1.17
CA TYR A 22 -15.08 13.72 1.91
C TYR A 22 -13.70 14.35 1.66
N GLN A 23 -13.07 14.85 2.73
CA GLN A 23 -11.72 15.39 2.67
C GLN A 23 -10.76 14.52 3.51
N THR A 24 -9.58 14.24 2.96
CA THR A 24 -8.51 13.53 3.66
C THR A 24 -7.22 14.32 3.59
N ILE A 25 -6.59 14.50 4.73
CA ILE A 25 -5.22 15.01 4.82
C ILE A 25 -4.29 13.81 5.02
N VAL A 26 -3.30 13.66 4.16
CA VAL A 26 -2.25 12.66 4.28
C VAL A 26 -0.94 13.36 4.61
N ILE A 27 -0.35 13.00 5.76
CA ILE A 27 0.95 13.51 6.20
C ILE A 27 1.96 12.38 6.06
N CYS A 28 2.95 12.57 5.18
CA CYS A 28 4.02 11.61 4.96
C CYS A 28 5.17 11.87 5.93
N LEU A 29 5.39 10.94 6.85
CA LEU A 29 6.52 10.97 7.78
C LEU A 29 7.76 10.42 7.06
N GLN A 30 8.62 11.32 6.57
CA GLN A 30 9.86 10.94 5.89
C GLN A 30 10.87 10.40 6.90
N GLU A 31 11.59 9.34 6.54
CA GLU A 31 12.53 8.67 7.45
C GLU A 31 13.66 9.60 7.90
N ASP A 32 14.19 10.43 6.98
CA ASP A 32 15.28 11.36 7.31
C ASP A 32 14.85 12.37 8.38
N LEU A 33 13.61 12.89 8.27
CA LEU A 33 13.06 13.80 9.28
C LEU A 33 12.79 13.09 10.62
N LEU A 34 12.32 11.84 10.58
CA LEU A 34 12.14 11.05 11.80
C LEU A 34 13.49 10.76 12.49
N ARG A 35 14.56 10.53 11.71
CA ARG A 35 15.92 10.36 12.26
C ARG A 35 16.44 11.66 12.91
N GLU A 36 16.16 12.82 12.29
CA GLU A 36 16.48 14.13 12.86
C GLU A 36 15.75 14.34 14.19
N ILE A 37 14.44 14.09 14.23
CA ILE A 37 13.64 14.16 15.45
C ILE A 37 14.20 13.21 16.54
N ALA A 38 14.56 11.99 16.16
CA ALA A 38 15.10 11.02 17.10
C ALA A 38 16.42 11.51 17.74
N LEU A 39 17.28 12.17 16.95
CA LEU A 39 18.52 12.77 17.45
C LEU A 39 18.24 13.97 18.38
N GLU A 40 17.36 14.88 17.99
CA GLU A 40 16.98 16.05 18.79
C GLU A 40 16.37 15.66 20.15
N GLU A 41 15.52 14.65 20.15
CA GLU A 41 14.80 14.16 21.34
C GLU A 41 15.58 13.07 22.10
N GLN A 42 16.81 12.77 21.71
CA GLN A 42 17.62 11.71 22.30
C GLN A 42 16.92 10.35 22.37
N ILE A 43 16.12 10.05 21.33
CA ILE A 43 15.40 8.79 21.20
C ILE A 43 16.36 7.76 20.61
N GLU A 44 16.77 6.79 21.41
CA GLU A 44 17.51 5.65 20.89
C GLU A 44 16.63 4.85 19.92
N PRO A 45 17.15 4.45 18.73
CA PRO A 45 16.45 3.56 17.84
C PRO A 45 16.08 2.28 18.59
N GLY A 46 14.79 2.00 18.68
CA GLY A 46 14.28 0.82 19.37
C GLY A 46 14.58 -0.47 18.60
N GLN A 47 14.18 -1.59 19.20
CA GLN A 47 14.15 -2.88 18.51
C GLN A 47 13.12 -2.81 17.37
N LYS A 48 13.26 -3.72 16.39
CA LYS A 48 12.30 -3.85 15.29
C LYS A 48 10.87 -3.94 15.81
N TYR A 49 10.01 -3.05 15.33
CA TYR A 49 8.60 -3.09 15.64
C TYR A 49 7.94 -4.34 15.03
N THR A 50 7.28 -5.13 15.86
CA THR A 50 6.59 -6.37 15.45
C THR A 50 5.07 -6.31 15.61
N GLY A 51 4.54 -5.17 16.02
CA GLY A 51 3.11 -4.96 16.23
C GLY A 51 2.31 -4.78 14.93
N GLN A 52 1.09 -4.28 15.08
CA GLN A 52 0.16 -4.08 13.96
C GLN A 52 0.70 -3.05 12.95
N PRO A 53 0.58 -3.33 11.63
CA PRO A 53 1.10 -2.43 10.59
C PRO A 53 0.29 -1.14 10.46
N ASN A 54 -0.94 -1.12 10.96
CA ASN A 54 -1.84 0.02 10.94
C ASN A 54 -2.38 0.23 12.35
N ILE A 55 -2.29 1.46 12.85
CA ILE A 55 -2.73 1.81 14.19
C ILE A 55 -3.81 2.89 14.09
N LEU A 56 -4.99 2.60 14.64
CA LEU A 56 -6.05 3.59 14.78
C LEU A 56 -5.78 4.44 16.01
N ILE A 57 -5.52 5.72 15.82
CA ILE A 57 -5.31 6.69 16.88
C ILE A 57 -6.66 7.34 17.22
N PRO A 58 -7.14 7.25 18.47
CA PRO A 58 -8.34 7.95 18.91
C PRO A 58 -8.24 9.46 18.68
N GLY A 59 -9.36 10.08 18.33
CA GLY A 59 -9.42 11.54 18.24
C GLY A 59 -9.33 12.17 19.63
N ASN A 60 -8.65 13.32 19.70
CA ASN A 60 -8.65 14.21 20.86
C ASN A 60 -8.53 15.64 20.39
N ASP A 61 -8.75 16.62 21.28
CA ASP A 61 -8.77 18.03 20.95
C ASP A 61 -7.44 18.54 20.38
N PHE A 62 -6.31 18.03 20.86
CA PHE A 62 -4.98 18.39 20.34
C PHE A 62 -4.79 17.94 18.90
N LEU A 63 -5.12 16.70 18.57
CA LEU A 63 -5.06 16.19 17.21
C LEU A 63 -6.05 16.89 16.28
N HIS A 64 -7.26 17.20 16.79
CA HIS A 64 -8.22 17.97 16.03
C HIS A 64 -7.68 19.37 15.70
N GLY A 65 -7.22 20.12 16.70
CA GLY A 65 -6.61 21.43 16.51
C GLY A 65 -5.39 21.39 15.58
N TYR A 66 -4.55 20.37 15.69
CA TYR A 66 -3.42 20.14 14.81
C TYR A 66 -3.84 20.03 13.34
N PHE A 67 -4.81 19.16 13.00
CA PHE A 67 -5.28 19.00 11.63
C PHE A 67 -5.92 20.27 11.09
N GLN A 68 -6.67 21.02 11.89
CA GLN A 68 -7.22 22.30 11.50
C GLN A 68 -6.09 23.31 11.17
N SER A 69 -5.01 23.29 11.95
CA SER A 69 -3.85 24.17 11.73
C SER A 69 -3.02 23.83 10.49
N VAL A 70 -3.11 22.59 9.99
CA VAL A 70 -2.41 22.14 8.77
C VAL A 70 -3.13 22.58 7.48
N ILE A 71 -4.45 22.72 7.52
CA ILE A 71 -5.29 23.02 6.34
C ILE A 71 -4.79 24.22 5.53
N PRO A 72 -4.46 25.39 6.12
CA PRO A 72 -3.99 26.56 5.35
C PRO A 72 -2.72 26.26 4.54
N TYR A 73 -1.80 25.47 5.08
CA TYR A 73 -0.54 25.13 4.40
C TYR A 73 -0.73 24.14 3.26
N VAL A 74 -1.69 23.24 3.37
CA VAL A 74 -2.05 22.31 2.29
C VAL A 74 -2.74 23.06 1.14
N ARG A 75 -3.61 24.01 1.45
CA ARG A 75 -4.33 24.81 0.45
C ARG A 75 -3.41 25.77 -0.32
N ASN A 76 -2.37 26.27 0.32
CA ASN A 76 -1.41 27.23 -0.24
C ASN A 76 0.00 26.59 -0.37
N SER A 77 0.07 25.36 -0.83
CA SER A 77 1.30 24.54 -0.85
C SER A 77 2.43 25.09 -1.73
N GLU A 78 2.12 25.99 -2.67
CA GLU A 78 3.12 26.61 -3.56
C GLU A 78 3.90 27.77 -2.87
N GLU A 79 3.42 28.27 -1.75
CA GLU A 79 4.09 29.32 -1.02
C GLU A 79 5.33 28.78 -0.27
N LYS A 80 6.42 29.59 -0.28
CA LYS A 80 7.67 29.23 0.45
C LYS A 80 7.43 28.96 1.93
N ILE A 81 6.52 29.71 2.56
CA ILE A 81 6.17 29.53 3.96
C ILE A 81 5.55 28.15 4.22
N ALA A 82 4.76 27.60 3.28
CA ALA A 82 4.16 26.28 3.42
C ALA A 82 5.23 25.18 3.51
N THR A 83 6.30 25.28 2.71
CA THR A 83 7.42 24.35 2.75
C THR A 83 8.17 24.40 4.09
N ALA A 84 8.50 25.61 4.57
CA ALA A 84 9.20 25.80 5.84
C ALA A 84 8.35 25.33 7.02
N MET A 85 7.08 25.67 7.05
CA MET A 85 6.16 25.27 8.11
C MET A 85 5.79 23.78 8.04
N GLY A 86 5.87 23.15 6.87
CA GLY A 86 5.61 21.73 6.70
C GLY A 86 6.48 20.85 7.61
N ILE A 87 7.79 21.14 7.71
CA ILE A 87 8.71 20.43 8.58
C ILE A 87 8.30 20.60 10.06
N LEU A 88 7.99 21.84 10.47
CA LEU A 88 7.55 22.11 11.84
C LEU A 88 6.24 21.41 12.16
N LYS A 89 5.31 21.37 11.21
CA LYS A 89 4.03 20.66 11.37
C LYS A 89 4.22 19.14 11.49
N VAL A 90 5.18 18.55 10.79
CA VAL A 90 5.50 17.13 10.97
C VAL A 90 6.11 16.90 12.37
N LYS A 91 7.04 17.74 12.82
CA LYS A 91 7.61 17.67 14.18
C LYS A 91 6.51 17.78 15.25
N GLU A 92 5.63 18.77 15.14
CA GLU A 92 4.47 18.94 16.03
C GLU A 92 3.59 17.68 16.06
N GLY A 93 3.23 17.14 14.88
CA GLY A 93 2.41 15.94 14.78
C GLY A 93 3.06 14.71 15.42
N VAL A 94 4.36 14.53 15.27
CA VAL A 94 5.11 13.44 15.93
C VAL A 94 5.09 13.60 17.45
N GLN A 95 5.31 14.82 17.98
CA GLN A 95 5.24 15.07 19.41
C GLN A 95 3.85 14.79 20.00
N LEU A 96 2.79 15.24 19.32
CA LEU A 96 1.42 14.97 19.75
C LEU A 96 1.10 13.46 19.76
N LEU A 97 1.61 12.71 18.77
CA LEU A 97 1.46 11.26 18.72
C LEU A 97 2.17 10.57 19.89
N LEU A 98 3.40 10.96 20.17
CA LEU A 98 4.20 10.41 21.28
C LEU A 98 3.58 10.76 22.65
N HIS A 99 3.02 11.98 22.78
CA HIS A 99 2.33 12.37 24.00
C HIS A 99 1.04 11.57 24.21
N ALA A 100 0.22 11.41 23.15
CA ALA A 100 -1.03 10.67 23.22
C ALA A 100 -0.84 9.17 23.45
N MET A 101 0.21 8.59 22.83
CA MET A 101 0.48 7.14 22.85
C MET A 101 2.01 6.89 22.86
N PRO A 102 2.67 6.93 24.04
CA PRO A 102 4.13 6.81 24.15
C PRO A 102 4.74 5.56 23.49
N HIS A 103 3.98 4.46 23.43
CA HIS A 103 4.43 3.22 22.77
C HIS A 103 4.56 3.34 21.24
N LEU A 104 4.05 4.42 20.61
CA LEU A 104 4.29 4.70 19.20
C LEU A 104 5.76 5.01 18.89
N LYS A 105 6.59 5.28 19.90
CA LYS A 105 8.04 5.44 19.75
C LYS A 105 8.64 4.28 18.95
N GLU A 106 8.32 3.04 19.28
CA GLU A 106 8.84 1.86 18.59
C GLU A 106 8.35 1.76 17.14
N PHE A 107 7.12 2.22 16.87
CA PHE A 107 6.54 2.23 15.53
C PHE A 107 7.15 3.32 14.64
N LEU A 108 7.27 4.56 15.16
CA LEU A 108 7.70 5.72 14.41
C LEU A 108 9.21 5.68 14.10
N PHE A 109 10.01 5.20 15.05
CA PHE A 109 11.47 5.19 14.96
C PHE A 109 12.05 3.79 14.67
N ASP A 110 11.23 2.90 14.10
CA ASP A 110 11.75 1.66 13.52
C ASP A 110 12.43 1.96 12.17
N PHE A 111 13.73 2.17 12.24
CA PHE A 111 14.59 2.38 11.07
C PHE A 111 15.21 1.08 10.53
N SER A 112 14.74 -0.05 11.00
CA SER A 112 15.24 -1.34 10.53
C SER A 112 14.96 -1.52 9.03
N GLU A 113 15.96 -2.05 8.32
CA GLU A 113 15.75 -2.42 6.92
C GLU A 113 14.76 -3.59 6.81
N PRO A 114 13.98 -3.65 5.72
CA PRO A 114 13.13 -4.80 5.49
C PRO A 114 14.00 -6.06 5.34
N TYR A 115 13.81 -7.03 6.23
CA TYR A 115 14.45 -8.34 6.07
C TYR A 115 13.95 -9.03 4.81
N LYS A 116 14.78 -9.91 4.25
CA LYS A 116 14.32 -10.83 3.22
C LYS A 116 13.18 -11.69 3.78
N ILE A 117 11.97 -11.33 3.41
CA ILE A 117 10.78 -12.10 3.77
C ILE A 117 10.60 -13.26 2.78
N ASP A 118 9.76 -14.21 3.17
CA ASP A 118 9.36 -15.33 2.32
C ASP A 118 8.72 -14.78 1.02
N LEU A 119 9.43 -14.98 -0.09
CA LEU A 119 9.07 -14.46 -1.39
C LEU A 119 7.78 -15.09 -1.91
N GLU A 120 7.65 -16.39 -1.77
CA GLU A 120 6.49 -17.13 -2.26
C GLU A 120 5.23 -16.70 -1.52
N LYS A 121 5.26 -16.74 -0.20
CA LYS A 121 4.15 -16.34 0.66
C LYS A 121 3.73 -14.89 0.43
N PHE A 122 4.71 -13.99 0.25
CA PHE A 122 4.44 -12.60 -0.04
C PHE A 122 3.77 -12.42 -1.40
N MET A 123 4.30 -13.03 -2.46
CA MET A 123 3.78 -12.89 -3.80
C MET A 123 2.39 -13.53 -3.96
N LEU A 124 2.14 -14.67 -3.33
CA LEU A 124 0.81 -15.30 -3.33
C LEU A 124 -0.28 -14.44 -2.67
N ARG A 125 0.08 -13.60 -1.72
CA ARG A 125 -0.85 -12.67 -1.07
C ARG A 125 -1.03 -11.35 -1.81
N ASN A 126 -0.01 -10.91 -2.57
CA ASN A 126 0.06 -9.56 -3.10
C ASN A 126 0.08 -9.47 -4.63
N PHE A 127 -0.12 -10.56 -5.36
CA PHE A 127 -0.05 -10.58 -6.84
C PHE A 127 -1.07 -9.66 -7.53
N HIS A 128 -2.17 -9.36 -6.87
CA HIS A 128 -3.25 -8.54 -7.38
C HIS A 128 -2.91 -7.03 -7.42
N PHE A 129 -1.94 -6.57 -6.61
CA PHE A 129 -1.55 -5.16 -6.64
C PHE A 129 -0.83 -4.79 -7.94
N ASN A 130 -1.34 -3.77 -8.64
CA ASN A 130 -0.72 -3.25 -9.86
C ASN A 130 0.37 -2.24 -9.51
N VAL A 131 1.52 -2.75 -9.11
CA VAL A 131 2.72 -1.95 -8.79
C VAL A 131 3.92 -2.42 -9.60
N PRO A 132 4.92 -1.56 -9.85
CA PRO A 132 6.16 -1.95 -10.52
C PRO A 132 6.87 -3.09 -9.80
N VAL A 133 7.53 -3.99 -10.55
CA VAL A 133 8.28 -5.13 -10.00
C VAL A 133 9.34 -4.68 -8.98
N GLY A 134 9.94 -3.49 -9.17
CA GLY A 134 10.86 -2.90 -8.21
C GLY A 134 10.24 -2.66 -6.83
N LYS A 135 8.93 -2.37 -6.76
CA LYS A 135 8.23 -2.20 -5.50
C LYS A 135 8.09 -3.52 -4.75
N PHE A 136 7.79 -4.61 -5.44
CA PHE A 136 7.79 -5.96 -4.83
C PHE A 136 9.19 -6.34 -4.33
N ALA A 137 10.25 -5.99 -5.08
CA ALA A 137 11.63 -6.22 -4.65
C ALA A 137 11.92 -5.48 -3.33
N GLN A 138 11.64 -4.20 -3.27
CA GLN A 138 11.81 -3.37 -2.07
C GLN A 138 11.06 -3.94 -0.87
N LEU A 139 9.77 -4.26 -1.04
CA LEU A 139 8.91 -4.78 0.01
C LEU A 139 9.35 -6.15 0.54
N THR A 140 10.09 -6.91 -0.26
CA THR A 140 10.64 -8.21 0.13
C THR A 140 12.09 -8.14 0.63
N GLY A 141 12.64 -6.93 0.86
CA GLY A 141 13.99 -6.72 1.33
C GLY A 141 15.06 -7.15 0.32
N ARG A 142 14.81 -6.92 -0.98
CA ARG A 142 15.71 -7.33 -2.07
C ARG A 142 16.01 -6.18 -3.02
N SER A 143 17.22 -6.16 -3.57
CA SER A 143 17.49 -5.37 -4.77
C SER A 143 16.69 -5.94 -5.94
N LEU A 144 16.42 -5.14 -6.98
CA LEU A 144 15.68 -5.60 -8.16
C LEU A 144 16.36 -6.80 -8.86
N ALA A 145 17.69 -6.80 -8.93
CA ALA A 145 18.46 -7.91 -9.51
C ALA A 145 18.36 -9.17 -8.63
N GLY A 146 18.51 -9.02 -7.33
CA GLY A 146 18.36 -10.11 -6.34
C GLY A 146 16.94 -10.69 -6.36
N PHE A 147 15.91 -9.82 -6.42
CA PHE A 147 14.52 -10.24 -6.54
C PHE A 147 14.27 -11.09 -7.79
N LYS A 148 14.70 -10.62 -8.97
CA LYS A 148 14.54 -11.37 -10.23
C LYS A 148 15.21 -12.74 -10.18
N ARG A 149 16.43 -12.83 -9.62
CA ARG A 149 17.17 -14.07 -9.48
C ARG A 149 16.49 -15.04 -8.51
N ASP A 150 16.09 -14.56 -7.32
CA ASP A 150 15.41 -15.38 -6.32
C ASP A 150 14.02 -15.81 -6.84
N PHE A 151 13.33 -14.92 -7.57
CA PHE A 151 12.04 -15.19 -8.19
C PHE A 151 12.12 -16.31 -9.21
N GLN A 152 13.14 -16.26 -10.11
CA GLN A 152 13.38 -17.31 -11.08
C GLN A 152 13.65 -18.67 -10.42
N LYS A 153 14.36 -18.67 -9.29
CA LYS A 153 14.61 -19.91 -8.52
C LYS A 153 13.33 -20.46 -7.89
N THR A 154 12.48 -19.59 -7.35
CA THR A 154 11.28 -20.00 -6.62
C THR A 154 10.15 -20.42 -7.56
N PHE A 155 9.92 -19.67 -8.65
CA PHE A 155 8.75 -19.84 -9.52
C PHE A 155 9.07 -20.38 -10.92
N SER A 156 10.34 -20.56 -11.26
CA SER A 156 10.82 -20.95 -12.60
C SER A 156 10.34 -20.03 -13.74
N MET A 157 9.97 -18.79 -13.41
CA MET A 157 9.43 -17.78 -14.31
C MET A 157 9.95 -16.39 -13.97
N SER A 158 9.89 -15.47 -14.93
CA SER A 158 10.11 -14.05 -14.62
C SER A 158 8.94 -13.48 -13.80
N PRO A 159 9.19 -12.45 -12.95
CA PRO A 159 8.13 -11.84 -12.13
C PRO A 159 6.92 -11.36 -12.94
N ARG A 160 7.15 -10.71 -14.08
CA ARG A 160 6.07 -10.20 -14.95
C ARG A 160 5.22 -11.33 -15.53
N GLN A 161 5.87 -12.37 -16.01
CA GLN A 161 5.21 -13.54 -16.58
C GLN A 161 4.36 -14.26 -15.51
N TRP A 162 4.93 -14.50 -14.35
CA TRP A 162 4.23 -15.14 -13.23
C TRP A 162 3.03 -14.33 -12.76
N LEU A 163 3.18 -12.99 -12.60
CA LEU A 163 2.07 -12.11 -12.22
C LEU A 163 0.91 -12.20 -13.21
N GLN A 164 1.21 -12.15 -14.52
CA GLN A 164 0.19 -12.27 -15.55
C GLN A 164 -0.49 -13.65 -15.49
N GLU A 165 0.30 -14.72 -15.39
CA GLU A 165 -0.20 -16.09 -15.27
C GLU A 165 -1.11 -16.28 -14.05
N LYS A 166 -0.68 -15.79 -12.90
CA LYS A 166 -1.42 -15.92 -11.62
C LYS A 166 -2.73 -15.12 -11.67
N ARG A 167 -2.69 -13.87 -12.13
CA ARG A 167 -3.87 -13.00 -12.26
C ARG A 167 -4.91 -13.60 -13.22
N LEU A 168 -4.49 -14.11 -14.37
CA LEU A 168 -5.38 -14.74 -15.33
C LEU A 168 -5.98 -16.06 -14.81
N THR A 169 -5.20 -16.85 -14.06
CA THR A 169 -5.69 -18.09 -13.44
C THR A 169 -6.75 -17.77 -12.38
N GLU A 170 -6.51 -16.77 -11.55
CA GLU A 170 -7.49 -16.31 -10.56
C GLU A 170 -8.74 -15.73 -11.22
N ALA A 171 -8.58 -14.94 -12.28
CA ALA A 171 -9.71 -14.44 -13.09
C ALA A 171 -10.60 -15.57 -13.58
N ARG A 172 -10.00 -16.62 -14.14
CA ARG A 172 -10.75 -17.80 -14.60
C ARG A 172 -11.51 -18.47 -13.47
N HIS A 173 -10.88 -18.62 -12.31
CA HIS A 173 -11.53 -19.17 -11.11
C HIS A 173 -12.74 -18.33 -10.69
N LEU A 174 -12.59 -17.00 -10.62
CA LEU A 174 -13.68 -16.09 -10.24
C LEU A 174 -14.84 -16.10 -11.25
N ILE A 175 -14.54 -16.18 -12.54
CA ILE A 175 -15.55 -16.24 -13.60
C ILE A 175 -16.29 -17.59 -13.58
N GLU A 176 -15.56 -18.71 -13.64
CA GLU A 176 -16.14 -20.05 -13.80
C GLU A 176 -16.76 -20.62 -12.52
N LYS A 177 -16.24 -20.24 -11.33
CA LYS A 177 -16.68 -20.81 -10.04
C LYS A 177 -17.48 -19.84 -9.18
N LYS A 178 -17.29 -18.53 -9.37
CA LYS A 178 -17.96 -17.49 -8.59
C LYS A 178 -18.91 -16.63 -9.43
N ASN A 179 -19.06 -16.93 -10.72
CA ASN A 179 -19.92 -16.21 -11.68
C ASN A 179 -19.69 -14.69 -11.68
N LYS A 180 -18.44 -14.26 -11.41
CA LYS A 180 -18.11 -12.84 -11.40
C LYS A 180 -17.98 -12.30 -12.82
N LYS A 181 -18.56 -11.11 -13.06
CA LYS A 181 -18.43 -10.42 -14.36
C LYS A 181 -16.99 -9.98 -14.61
N PRO A 182 -16.45 -10.15 -15.83
CA PRO A 182 -15.10 -9.69 -16.18
C PRO A 182 -14.84 -8.22 -15.86
N SER A 183 -15.83 -7.34 -16.10
CA SER A 183 -15.76 -5.91 -15.81
C SER A 183 -15.71 -5.57 -14.32
N ALA A 184 -16.14 -6.46 -13.45
CA ALA A 184 -16.12 -6.24 -12.01
C ALA A 184 -14.82 -6.71 -11.33
N ILE A 185 -13.98 -7.52 -12.02
CA ILE A 185 -12.81 -8.15 -11.38
C ILE A 185 -11.46 -7.74 -11.97
N TYR A 186 -11.42 -7.13 -13.16
CA TYR A 186 -10.14 -6.87 -13.83
C TYR A 186 -9.23 -5.89 -13.06
N LEU A 187 -9.82 -4.85 -12.46
CA LEU A 187 -9.07 -3.90 -11.62
C LEU A 187 -8.56 -4.57 -10.34
N ASP A 188 -9.42 -5.31 -9.64
CA ASP A 188 -9.08 -6.02 -8.40
C ASP A 188 -7.98 -7.07 -8.62
N LEU A 189 -7.83 -7.56 -9.85
CA LEU A 189 -6.75 -8.46 -10.25
C LEU A 189 -5.50 -7.75 -10.78
N GLY A 190 -5.49 -6.41 -10.75
CA GLY A 190 -4.34 -5.60 -11.12
C GLY A 190 -4.14 -5.39 -12.63
N PHE A 191 -5.21 -5.47 -13.44
CA PHE A 191 -5.19 -5.05 -14.84
C PHE A 191 -5.61 -3.59 -14.97
N GLU A 192 -4.92 -2.82 -15.81
CA GLU A 192 -5.20 -1.40 -16.01
C GLU A 192 -6.44 -1.15 -16.90
N SER A 193 -6.75 -2.08 -17.80
CA SER A 193 -7.90 -1.95 -18.69
C SER A 193 -8.56 -3.29 -18.96
N LEU A 194 -9.88 -3.24 -19.17
CA LEU A 194 -10.69 -4.39 -19.52
C LEU A 194 -10.27 -4.99 -20.89
N SER A 195 -9.85 -4.15 -21.83
CA SER A 195 -9.38 -4.58 -23.15
C SER A 195 -8.09 -5.41 -23.06
N HIS A 196 -7.10 -4.92 -22.31
CA HIS A 196 -5.85 -5.65 -22.06
C HIS A 196 -6.09 -6.97 -21.33
N PHE A 197 -6.95 -6.95 -20.31
CA PHE A 197 -7.38 -8.15 -19.59
C PHE A 197 -8.01 -9.17 -20.54
N SER A 198 -9.03 -8.78 -21.33
CA SER A 198 -9.77 -9.66 -22.21
C SER A 198 -8.87 -10.27 -23.31
N HIS A 199 -7.98 -9.47 -23.89
CA HIS A 199 -7.00 -9.94 -24.85
C HIS A 199 -6.05 -10.99 -24.24
N SER A 200 -5.47 -10.68 -23.07
CA SER A 200 -4.55 -11.58 -22.37
C SER A 200 -5.22 -12.88 -21.95
N PHE A 201 -6.48 -12.79 -21.49
CA PHE A 201 -7.30 -13.95 -21.10
C PHE A 201 -7.59 -14.85 -22.30
N LYS A 202 -8.05 -14.27 -23.41
CA LYS A 202 -8.32 -15.02 -24.65
C LYS A 202 -7.04 -15.67 -25.20
N LYS A 203 -5.92 -14.96 -25.19
CA LYS A 203 -4.61 -15.49 -25.60
C LYS A 203 -4.22 -16.72 -24.77
N LYS A 204 -4.46 -16.71 -23.46
CA LYS A 204 -4.10 -17.80 -22.57
C LYS A 204 -5.05 -18.98 -22.64
N PHE A 205 -6.36 -18.72 -22.65
CA PHE A 205 -7.39 -19.77 -22.50
C PHE A 205 -8.14 -20.10 -23.78
N GLY A 206 -7.83 -19.43 -24.88
CA GLY A 206 -8.47 -19.65 -26.19
C GLY A 206 -9.88 -19.09 -26.33
N LYS A 207 -10.48 -18.52 -25.25
CA LYS A 207 -11.85 -18.01 -25.21
C LYS A 207 -11.90 -16.67 -24.49
N ALA A 208 -12.87 -15.84 -24.85
CA ALA A 208 -13.08 -14.58 -24.16
C ALA A 208 -13.60 -14.80 -22.73
N PRO A 209 -13.32 -13.88 -21.80
CA PRO A 209 -13.84 -13.99 -20.42
C PRO A 209 -15.35 -14.07 -20.35
N THR A 210 -16.08 -13.36 -21.24
CA THR A 210 -17.55 -13.38 -21.33
C THR A 210 -18.10 -14.74 -21.77
N GLU A 211 -17.47 -15.38 -22.75
CA GLU A 211 -17.82 -16.73 -23.20
C GLU A 211 -17.66 -17.77 -22.07
N CYS A 212 -16.62 -17.60 -21.22
CA CYS A 212 -16.45 -18.47 -20.07
C CYS A 212 -17.55 -18.27 -19.02
N LEU A 213 -18.00 -17.02 -18.81
CA LEU A 213 -19.08 -16.70 -17.88
C LEU A 213 -20.43 -17.31 -18.36
N GLU A 214 -20.78 -17.11 -19.63
CA GLU A 214 -22.02 -17.64 -20.22
C GLU A 214 -22.12 -19.17 -20.05
N ARG A 215 -21.03 -19.88 -20.28
CA ARG A 215 -20.98 -21.33 -20.07
C ARG A 215 -21.08 -21.76 -18.60
N SER A 216 -20.60 -20.94 -17.67
CA SER A 216 -20.72 -21.25 -16.24
C SER A 216 -22.15 -21.08 -15.73
N LEU A 217 -22.92 -20.15 -16.33
CA LEU A 217 -24.32 -19.89 -16.00
C LEU A 217 -25.31 -20.93 -16.59
N GLN A 218 -24.86 -21.72 -17.58
CA GLN A 218 -25.66 -22.77 -18.23
C GLN A 218 -25.47 -24.16 -17.58
N ARG A 219 -24.63 -24.26 -16.57
CA ARG A 219 -24.39 -25.49 -15.77
C ARG A 219 -25.09 -25.44 -14.44
#